data_eaea6a0e066ff606b3550e7dcb778139
#
_entry.id   eaea6a0e066ff606b3550e7dcb778139
#
_cell.length_a   1.000
_cell.length_b   1.000
_cell.length_c   1.000
_cell.angle_alpha   90.00
_cell.angle_beta   90.00
_cell.angle_gamma   90.00
#
_symmetry.space_group_name_H-M   'P 1'
#
loop_
_entity.id
_entity.type
_entity.pdbx_description
1 polymer ?
#
loop_
_entity_poly.entity_id
_entity_poly.type
_entity_poly.pdbx_seq_one_letter_code
_entity_poly.pdbx_strand_id
1 'polypeptide(L)'
;MKKLAIAVAAVTTLSLGTAACGNSSETSDTTIAATSEVAEYTVDGAWARTSPMEATMGAVYLNITSTLDDALVGASVSTDIAAMTQVHETLMNADGTMGMQEIASIPMTANTPLELAPGGYHIMLMQLVKPLTVGETVSVTLTFASGETTTVDAIVSEEAP
;
A
#
# COMPACT_ATOMS: atom_id res chain seq x y z
N MET A 1 -18.84 -37.15 22.55
CA MET A 1 -19.85 -38.20 22.32
C MET A 1 -20.98 -37.58 21.51
N LYS A 2 -21.08 -37.89 20.25
CA LYS A 2 -22.23 -38.18 19.41
C LYS A 2 -21.79 -38.16 17.94
N LYS A 3 -21.51 -39.37 17.48
CA LYS A 3 -21.33 -39.72 16.06
C LYS A 3 -22.75 -39.75 15.43
N LEU A 4 -22.91 -39.19 14.26
CA LEU A 4 -24.03 -39.52 13.41
C LEU A 4 -23.52 -39.74 11.98
N ALA A 5 -23.59 -40.99 11.56
CA ALA A 5 -23.37 -41.48 10.22
C ALA A 5 -24.74 -41.71 9.55
N ILE A 6 -24.94 -41.32 8.31
CA ILE A 6 -26.01 -41.78 7.40
C ILE A 6 -25.41 -41.77 6.00
N ALA A 7 -25.08 -42.84 5.41
CA ALA A 7 -25.63 -43.86 4.53
C ALA A 7 -26.08 -43.30 3.14
N VAL A 8 -25.29 -43.66 2.14
CA VAL A 8 -25.45 -44.26 0.81
C VAL A 8 -26.89 -44.37 0.26
N ALA A 9 -27.11 -43.85 -0.95
CA ALA A 9 -28.00 -44.44 -1.93
C ALA A 9 -27.49 -44.13 -3.36
N ALA A 10 -27.05 -45.18 -4.04
CA ALA A 10 -26.78 -45.22 -5.47
C ALA A 10 -28.09 -45.41 -6.21
N VAL A 11 -28.34 -44.66 -7.29
CA VAL A 11 -29.34 -44.97 -8.32
C VAL A 11 -28.68 -44.84 -9.68
N THR A 12 -28.46 -45.97 -10.27
CA THR A 12 -28.08 -46.17 -11.69
C THR A 12 -29.38 -46.18 -12.53
N THR A 13 -29.47 -45.29 -13.54
CA THR A 13 -30.39 -45.49 -14.67
C THR A 13 -29.66 -45.26 -15.97
N LEU A 14 -29.51 -46.32 -16.69
CA LEU A 14 -29.04 -46.41 -18.07
C LEU A 14 -30.23 -46.12 -18.99
N SER A 15 -30.13 -45.12 -19.90
CA SER A 15 -31.03 -44.98 -21.04
C SER A 15 -30.24 -44.57 -22.28
N LEU A 16 -30.22 -45.54 -23.24
CA LEU A 16 -29.86 -45.31 -24.65
C LEU A 16 -30.95 -44.47 -25.34
N GLY A 17 -30.56 -43.51 -26.17
CA GLY A 17 -31.52 -42.74 -26.99
C GLY A 17 -30.82 -41.85 -28.02
N THR A 18 -30.59 -42.43 -29.23
CA THR A 18 -30.68 -41.89 -30.61
C THR A 18 -30.04 -40.54 -30.99
N ALA A 19 -29.21 -40.64 -32.01
CA ALA A 19 -28.60 -39.60 -32.82
C ALA A 19 -29.62 -38.62 -33.45
N ALA A 20 -29.36 -37.32 -33.36
CA ALA A 20 -29.84 -36.29 -34.27
C ALA A 20 -28.72 -35.30 -34.54
N CYS A 21 -28.28 -35.22 -35.78
CA CYS A 21 -27.42 -34.15 -36.27
C CYS A 21 -28.16 -32.80 -36.20
N GLY A 22 -27.68 -31.89 -35.39
CA GLY A 22 -28.07 -30.51 -35.30
C GLY A 22 -26.82 -29.66 -35.28
N ASN A 23 -26.62 -28.89 -36.36
CA ASN A 23 -25.59 -27.88 -36.48
C ASN A 23 -25.81 -26.83 -35.39
N SER A 24 -25.00 -26.87 -34.37
CA SER A 24 -24.99 -25.84 -33.32
C SER A 24 -23.67 -25.08 -33.43
N SER A 25 -23.80 -23.83 -33.76
CA SER A 25 -22.74 -22.83 -33.65
C SER A 25 -22.11 -22.91 -32.26
N GLU A 26 -20.87 -23.30 -32.20
CA GLU A 26 -20.05 -23.18 -30.99
C GLU A 26 -19.86 -21.70 -30.74
N THR A 27 -20.65 -21.16 -29.81
CA THR A 27 -20.31 -19.93 -29.13
C THR A 27 -19.13 -20.28 -28.22
N SER A 28 -17.94 -20.01 -28.69
CA SER A 28 -16.75 -20.01 -27.85
C SER A 28 -16.95 -18.94 -26.80
N ASP A 29 -17.36 -19.35 -25.63
CA ASP A 29 -17.29 -18.54 -24.43
C ASP A 29 -15.80 -18.36 -24.11
N THR A 30 -15.22 -17.32 -24.73
CA THR A 30 -13.89 -16.86 -24.39
C THR A 30 -14.02 -16.20 -23.03
N THR A 31 -13.89 -17.00 -21.97
CA THR A 31 -13.58 -16.48 -20.64
C THR A 31 -12.24 -15.77 -20.74
N ILE A 32 -12.28 -14.46 -20.99
CA ILE A 32 -11.12 -13.60 -20.82
C ILE A 32 -10.83 -13.63 -19.33
N ALA A 33 -9.87 -14.46 -18.93
CA ALA A 33 -9.24 -14.33 -17.64
C ALA A 33 -8.66 -12.91 -17.61
N ALA A 34 -9.29 -11.99 -16.89
CA ALA A 34 -8.71 -10.70 -16.58
C ALA A 34 -7.43 -10.99 -15.81
N THR A 35 -6.29 -10.89 -16.47
CA THR A 35 -5.00 -10.82 -15.81
C THR A 35 -5.06 -9.52 -15.02
N SER A 36 -5.23 -9.60 -13.71
CA SER A 36 -5.05 -8.45 -12.82
C SER A 36 -3.58 -8.05 -12.94
N GLU A 37 -3.31 -6.96 -13.63
CA GLU A 37 -2.00 -6.35 -13.60
C GLU A 37 -1.76 -5.87 -12.17
N VAL A 38 -0.71 -6.36 -11.54
CA VAL A 38 -0.27 -5.92 -10.22
C VAL A 38 0.60 -4.67 -10.43
N ALA A 39 0.33 -3.62 -9.68
CA ALA A 39 1.14 -2.42 -9.71
C ALA A 39 2.56 -2.73 -9.21
N GLU A 40 3.56 -2.25 -9.93
CA GLU A 40 4.95 -2.26 -9.49
C GLU A 40 5.31 -0.88 -8.96
N TYR A 41 5.94 -0.82 -7.78
CA TYR A 41 6.32 0.43 -7.14
C TYR A 41 7.82 0.57 -7.08
N THR A 42 8.32 1.71 -7.56
CA THR A 42 9.71 2.13 -7.40
C THR A 42 9.76 3.24 -6.37
N VAL A 43 10.61 3.10 -5.37
CA VAL A 43 10.82 4.11 -4.32
C VAL A 43 12.26 4.56 -4.34
N ASP A 44 12.47 5.86 -4.44
CA ASP A 44 13.78 6.49 -4.54
C ASP A 44 13.94 7.59 -3.49
N GLY A 45 15.21 7.87 -3.11
CA GLY A 45 15.58 8.99 -2.26
C GLY A 45 14.91 8.98 -0.88
N ALA A 46 14.64 7.78 -0.33
CA ALA A 46 14.02 7.66 0.98
C ALA A 46 14.96 8.11 2.10
N TRP A 47 14.52 9.07 2.90
CA TRP A 47 15.26 9.57 4.06
C TRP A 47 14.33 10.01 5.18
N ALA A 48 14.82 9.92 6.40
CA ALA A 48 14.13 10.39 7.59
C ALA A 48 14.89 11.59 8.15
N ARG A 49 14.15 12.60 8.59
CA ARG A 49 14.77 13.77 9.21
C ARG A 49 15.26 13.43 10.61
N THR A 50 16.50 13.79 10.92
CA THR A 50 17.04 13.69 12.29
C THR A 50 16.16 14.41 13.28
N SER A 51 16.05 13.90 14.50
CA SER A 51 15.23 14.50 15.54
C SER A 51 16.02 14.81 16.81
N PRO A 52 15.74 15.93 17.50
CA PRO A 52 16.33 16.20 18.82
C PRO A 52 16.02 15.09 19.84
N MET A 53 16.81 15.00 20.90
CA MET A 53 16.70 13.95 21.93
C MET A 53 15.35 13.89 22.64
N GLU A 54 14.60 15.00 22.67
CA GLU A 54 13.27 15.09 23.32
C GLU A 54 12.14 15.17 22.29
N ALA A 55 12.44 14.97 20.98
CA ALA A 55 11.40 15.00 19.95
C ALA A 55 10.50 13.77 20.06
N THR A 56 9.21 14.03 20.03
CA THR A 56 8.17 12.99 20.01
C THR A 56 7.63 12.75 18.59
N MET A 57 8.14 13.50 17.61
CA MET A 57 7.71 13.45 16.21
C MET A 57 8.91 13.44 15.28
N GLY A 58 8.77 12.72 14.17
CA GLY A 58 9.71 12.66 13.06
C GLY A 58 8.98 12.72 11.72
N ALA A 59 9.75 12.87 10.64
CA ALA A 59 9.21 12.88 9.30
C ALA A 59 10.07 12.03 8.38
N VAL A 60 9.41 11.31 7.43
CA VAL A 60 10.05 10.57 6.37
C VAL A 60 9.61 11.13 5.03
N TYR A 61 10.56 11.23 4.12
CA TYR A 61 10.41 11.76 2.77
C TYR A 61 10.95 10.75 1.76
N LEU A 62 10.36 10.71 0.56
CA LEU A 62 10.76 9.81 -0.51
C LEU A 62 10.03 10.15 -1.80
N ASN A 63 10.44 9.56 -2.91
CA ASN A 63 9.72 9.59 -4.17
C ASN A 63 9.16 8.21 -4.48
N ILE A 64 7.92 8.13 -4.94
CA ILE A 64 7.25 6.88 -5.32
C ILE A 64 6.76 7.00 -6.75
N THR A 65 7.05 5.99 -7.57
CA THR A 65 6.47 5.84 -8.91
C THR A 65 5.76 4.49 -8.98
N SER A 66 4.52 4.49 -9.44
CA SER A 66 3.74 3.28 -9.70
C SER A 66 3.59 3.06 -11.20
N THR A 67 3.56 1.82 -11.64
CA THR A 67 3.27 1.49 -13.06
C THR A 67 1.79 1.63 -13.42
N LEU A 68 0.90 1.64 -12.42
CA LEU A 68 -0.55 1.81 -12.56
C LEU A 68 -1.04 2.98 -11.71
N ASP A 69 -2.23 3.49 -12.04
CA ASP A 69 -2.91 4.46 -11.18
C ASP A 69 -3.27 3.79 -9.84
N ASP A 70 -2.92 4.46 -8.72
CA ASP A 70 -3.20 3.99 -7.37
C ASP A 70 -3.25 5.16 -6.39
N ALA A 71 -3.22 4.91 -5.09
CA ALA A 71 -3.06 5.94 -4.08
C ALA A 71 -2.26 5.42 -2.88
N LEU A 72 -1.38 6.25 -2.32
CA LEU A 72 -0.74 5.99 -1.03
C LEU A 72 -1.77 6.27 0.07
N VAL A 73 -2.16 5.24 0.83
CA VAL A 73 -3.19 5.35 1.88
C VAL A 73 -2.65 5.20 3.29
N GLY A 74 -1.37 4.84 3.43
CA GLY A 74 -0.77 4.70 4.74
C GLY A 74 0.69 4.32 4.71
N ALA A 75 1.30 4.41 5.88
CA ALA A 75 2.65 3.93 6.12
C ALA A 75 2.75 3.36 7.54
N SER A 76 3.71 2.50 7.76
CA SER A 76 4.00 1.97 9.09
C SER A 76 5.51 1.77 9.29
N VAL A 77 5.95 1.87 10.53
CA VAL A 77 7.31 1.55 10.97
C VAL A 77 7.24 0.58 12.15
N SER A 78 8.39 0.02 12.54
CA SER A 78 8.45 -0.76 13.78
C SER A 78 8.00 0.06 14.98
N THR A 79 7.26 -0.55 15.92
CA THR A 79 6.85 0.06 17.19
C THR A 79 8.03 0.45 18.08
N ASP A 80 9.23 -0.05 17.79
CA ASP A 80 10.49 0.36 18.44
C ASP A 80 10.99 1.73 17.94
N ILE A 81 10.43 2.23 16.84
CA ILE A 81 10.75 3.55 16.27
C ILE A 81 9.67 4.56 16.64
N ALA A 82 8.41 4.28 16.27
CA ALA A 82 7.27 5.16 16.56
C ALA A 82 6.00 4.35 16.83
N ALA A 83 5.16 4.84 17.72
CA ALA A 83 3.90 4.16 18.05
C ALA A 83 2.81 4.37 16.99
N MET A 84 2.92 5.42 16.17
CA MET A 84 1.93 5.77 15.15
C MET A 84 2.60 6.43 13.94
N THR A 85 2.06 6.16 12.77
CA THR A 85 2.45 6.79 11.50
C THR A 85 1.22 7.31 10.79
N GLN A 86 1.34 8.47 10.19
CA GLN A 86 0.27 9.11 9.41
C GLN A 86 0.84 9.73 8.13
N VAL A 87 0.00 9.82 7.10
CA VAL A 87 0.34 10.60 5.90
C VAL A 87 -0.19 12.01 6.08
N HIS A 88 0.68 13.00 5.93
CA HIS A 88 0.37 14.40 6.15
C HIS A 88 0.66 15.25 4.92
N GLU A 89 -0.03 16.37 4.84
CA GLU A 89 0.22 17.45 3.89
C GLU A 89 0.51 18.74 4.64
N THR A 90 1.49 19.50 4.16
CA THR A 90 1.75 20.85 4.65
C THR A 90 0.95 21.84 3.83
N LEU A 91 0.15 22.66 4.49
CA LEU A 91 -0.72 23.67 3.88
C LEU A 91 -0.40 25.07 4.40
N MET A 92 -0.59 26.07 3.55
CA MET A 92 -0.61 27.46 4.00
C MET A 92 -2.03 27.83 4.45
N ASN A 93 -2.17 28.17 5.72
CA ASN A 93 -3.43 28.64 6.30
C ASN A 93 -3.82 30.01 5.76
N ALA A 94 -5.07 30.39 5.93
CA ALA A 94 -5.58 31.68 5.47
C ALA A 94 -4.91 32.91 6.15
N ASP A 95 -4.29 32.70 7.31
CA ASP A 95 -3.53 33.71 8.05
C ASP A 95 -2.04 33.79 7.66
N GLY A 96 -1.62 32.99 6.67
CA GLY A 96 -0.24 32.92 6.18
C GLY A 96 0.69 32.04 7.00
N THR A 97 0.19 31.32 8.00
CA THR A 97 0.98 30.34 8.75
C THR A 97 0.99 28.98 8.03
N MET A 98 2.06 28.21 8.22
CA MET A 98 2.12 26.83 7.73
C MET A 98 1.48 25.89 8.75
N GLY A 99 0.54 25.07 8.29
CA GLY A 99 -0.08 24.02 9.06
C GLY A 99 0.17 22.66 8.44
N MET A 100 0.07 21.60 9.21
CA MET A 100 0.10 20.21 8.74
C MET A 100 -1.23 19.57 9.07
N GLN A 101 -1.76 18.78 8.13
CA GLN A 101 -2.96 18.00 8.36
C GLN A 101 -2.78 16.57 7.88
N GLU A 102 -3.40 15.65 8.59
CA GLU A 102 -3.51 14.27 8.14
C GLU A 102 -4.43 14.18 6.94
N ILE A 103 -4.02 13.39 5.96
CA ILE A 103 -4.81 13.08 4.77
C ILE A 103 -4.99 11.56 4.63
N ALA A 104 -6.18 11.16 4.19
CA ALA A 104 -6.52 9.75 4.08
C ALA A 104 -5.80 9.04 2.92
N SER A 105 -5.45 9.78 1.86
CA SER A 105 -4.78 9.22 0.69
C SER A 105 -4.13 10.31 -0.16
N ILE A 106 -3.06 9.93 -0.89
CA ILE A 106 -2.45 10.74 -1.94
C ILE A 106 -2.62 9.97 -3.25
N PRO A 107 -3.36 10.50 -4.23
CA PRO A 107 -3.52 9.84 -5.53
C PRO A 107 -2.18 9.81 -6.28
N MET A 108 -1.93 8.69 -6.95
CA MET A 108 -0.76 8.44 -7.78
C MET A 108 -1.20 8.16 -9.21
N THR A 109 -0.62 8.86 -10.16
CA THR A 109 -0.83 8.60 -11.58
C THR A 109 0.25 7.68 -12.13
N ALA A 110 -0.14 6.71 -12.95
CA ALA A 110 0.77 5.74 -13.55
C ALA A 110 2.00 6.42 -14.19
N ASN A 111 3.17 5.89 -13.88
CA ASN A 111 4.47 6.35 -14.37
C ASN A 111 4.80 7.83 -14.08
N THR A 112 4.11 8.43 -13.10
CA THR A 112 4.36 9.80 -12.64
C THR A 112 4.88 9.76 -11.20
N PRO A 113 6.08 10.32 -10.92
CA PRO A 113 6.60 10.36 -9.56
C PRO A 113 5.69 11.17 -8.62
N LEU A 114 5.33 10.59 -7.49
CA LEU A 114 4.77 11.27 -6.35
C LEU A 114 5.92 11.64 -5.41
N GLU A 115 6.09 12.93 -5.16
CA GLU A 115 7.14 13.44 -4.29
C GLU A 115 6.59 13.72 -2.89
N LEU A 116 7.21 13.10 -1.88
CA LEU A 116 7.04 13.43 -0.47
C LEU A 116 8.29 14.21 -0.02
N ALA A 117 8.12 15.51 0.22
CA ALA A 117 9.23 16.44 0.50
C ALA A 117 8.87 17.44 1.60
N PRO A 118 9.89 18.04 2.26
CA PRO A 118 9.66 19.11 3.24
C PRO A 118 8.82 20.26 2.65
N GLY A 119 7.74 20.61 3.34
CA GLY A 119 6.82 21.64 2.89
C GLY A 119 5.70 21.15 1.97
N GLY A 120 5.67 19.88 1.64
CA GLY A 120 4.62 19.19 0.89
C GLY A 120 4.07 17.98 1.65
N TYR A 121 3.83 16.89 0.91
CA TYR A 121 3.46 15.60 1.49
C TYR A 121 4.63 15.00 2.27
N HIS A 122 4.33 14.28 3.35
CA HIS A 122 5.30 13.56 4.15
C HIS A 122 4.65 12.46 4.99
N ILE A 123 5.45 11.50 5.41
CA ILE A 123 5.05 10.49 6.39
C ILE A 123 5.46 10.98 7.75
N MET A 124 4.48 11.22 8.62
CA MET A 124 4.71 11.66 9.99
C MET A 124 4.87 10.46 10.92
N LEU A 125 5.97 10.43 11.66
CA LEU A 125 6.22 9.48 12.74
C LEU A 125 5.83 10.15 14.05
N MET A 126 4.88 9.56 14.78
CA MET A 126 4.35 10.13 16.02
C MET A 126 4.68 9.23 17.19
N GLN A 127 4.89 9.86 18.35
CA GLN A 127 5.29 9.17 19.57
C GLN A 127 6.58 8.33 19.34
N LEU A 128 7.64 9.02 18.89
CA LEU A 128 8.95 8.40 18.76
C LEU A 128 9.39 7.79 20.09
N VAL A 129 9.83 6.54 20.04
CA VAL A 129 10.33 5.79 21.22
C VAL A 129 11.77 6.21 21.52
N LYS A 130 12.52 6.60 20.49
CA LYS A 130 13.89 7.09 20.59
C LYS A 130 14.13 8.19 19.55
N PRO A 131 15.16 9.08 19.76
CA PRO A 131 15.56 10.03 18.75
C PRO A 131 15.98 9.34 17.44
N LEU A 132 15.75 10.01 16.33
CA LEU A 132 16.29 9.60 15.01
C LEU A 132 17.68 10.19 14.86
N THR A 133 18.70 9.35 14.86
CA THR A 133 20.11 9.76 14.81
C THR A 133 20.66 9.62 13.41
N VAL A 134 21.41 10.62 12.94
CA VAL A 134 22.02 10.62 11.60
C VAL A 134 22.82 9.33 11.36
N GLY A 135 22.58 8.70 10.21
CA GLY A 135 23.18 7.44 9.78
C GLY A 135 22.42 6.19 10.24
N GLU A 136 21.40 6.31 11.10
CA GLU A 136 20.49 5.21 11.37
C GLU A 136 19.59 4.95 10.16
N THR A 137 19.02 3.74 10.08
CA THR A 137 18.05 3.35 9.06
C THR A 137 16.69 3.10 9.70
N VAL A 138 15.66 3.64 9.09
CA VAL A 138 14.26 3.42 9.46
C VAL A 138 13.58 2.67 8.31
N SER A 139 13.20 1.41 8.54
CA SER A 139 12.41 0.66 7.57
C SER A 139 10.95 1.10 7.63
N VAL A 140 10.44 1.58 6.51
CA VAL A 140 9.07 2.10 6.35
C VAL A 140 8.33 1.20 5.39
N THR A 141 7.18 0.66 5.82
CA THR A 141 6.26 -0.07 4.96
C THR A 141 5.16 0.87 4.49
N LEU A 142 5.06 1.06 3.19
CA LEU A 142 4.04 1.86 2.51
C LEU A 142 2.85 0.96 2.19
N THR A 143 1.63 1.47 2.30
CA THR A 143 0.39 0.76 1.98
C THR A 143 -0.37 1.54 0.92
N PHE A 144 -0.81 0.84 -0.13
CA PHE A 144 -1.52 1.42 -1.26
C PHE A 144 -3.00 1.02 -1.27
N ALA A 145 -3.82 1.79 -2.01
CA ALA A 145 -5.26 1.55 -2.10
C ALA A 145 -5.61 0.22 -2.80
N SER A 146 -4.74 -0.27 -3.68
CA SER A 146 -4.81 -1.62 -4.26
C SER A 146 -4.73 -2.75 -3.23
N GLY A 147 -4.23 -2.45 -2.01
CA GLY A 147 -3.91 -3.42 -0.96
C GLY A 147 -2.47 -3.92 -1.01
N GLU A 148 -1.70 -3.52 -2.01
CA GLU A 148 -0.26 -3.83 -2.10
C GLU A 148 0.53 -3.05 -1.05
N THR A 149 1.70 -3.57 -0.70
CA THR A 149 2.63 -2.92 0.24
C THR A 149 4.06 -2.98 -0.27
N THR A 150 4.83 -1.94 -0.01
CA THR A 150 6.26 -1.89 -0.33
C THR A 150 7.04 -1.41 0.88
N THR A 151 8.15 -2.06 1.20
CA THR A 151 9.04 -1.64 2.30
C THR A 151 10.29 -1.00 1.73
N VAL A 152 10.65 0.16 2.29
CA VAL A 152 11.84 0.93 1.93
C VAL A 152 12.63 1.30 3.17
N ASP A 153 13.94 1.37 3.04
CA ASP A 153 14.85 1.81 4.08
C ASP A 153 15.18 3.30 3.91
N ALA A 154 14.73 4.12 4.86
CA ALA A 154 14.99 5.54 4.92
C ALA A 154 16.22 5.81 5.82
N ILE A 155 17.25 6.43 5.25
CA ILE A 155 18.44 6.80 6.02
C ILE A 155 18.17 8.10 6.78
N VAL A 156 18.50 8.13 8.07
CA VAL A 156 18.34 9.35 8.86
C VAL A 156 19.43 10.36 8.49
N SER A 157 18.98 11.56 8.10
CA SER A 157 19.84 12.66 7.65
C SER A 157 19.35 14.01 8.18
N GLU A 158 20.19 15.03 8.16
CA GLU A 158 19.82 16.41 8.47
C GLU A 158 19.08 17.09 7.31
N GLU A 159 19.47 16.72 6.08
CA GLU A 159 18.95 17.24 4.83
C GLU A 159 18.70 16.10 3.84
N ALA A 160 17.97 16.38 2.76
CA ALA A 160 17.78 15.43 1.67
C ALA A 160 19.12 15.00 1.08
N PRO A 161 19.32 13.69 0.82
CA PRO A 161 20.55 13.16 0.22
C PRO A 161 20.74 13.61 -1.24
#